data_f889ed3a259961364a1a2aab7563cc30
#
_entry.id   f889ed3a259961364a1a2aab7563cc30
#
_cell.length_a   1.000
_cell.length_b   1.000
_cell.length_c   1.000
_cell.angle_alpha   90.00
_cell.angle_beta   90.00
_cell.angle_gamma   90.00
#
_symmetry.space_group_name_H-M   'P 1'
#
loop_
_entity.id
_entity.type
_entity.pdbx_description
1 polymer ?
#
loop_
_entity_poly.entity_id
_entity_poly.type
_entity_poly.pdbx_seq_one_letter_code
_entity_poly.pdbx_strand_id
1 'polypeptide(L)'
;MADNFVGELRRSAVLMTYAPGAIMDMRSGKGPVSGVSAGLEEWDRSAPLSGNLRYQKIIERRLCKKLGKKYFRLPPVLDADAKRPDGTPDTSSLVLRRFPEWLQCPECEVMRPAGKWSRDPGMAYRYCPGCTAKRPGGDKVYAIPVRFATACTSGHLDEFPWNWWLPHKTACTTKGRDKLRLSSVGPGLGGLVLTCPECHASRSMDGAFGERALSGLTCHGRRPWLRTPDPSCACSGDQGNYRAVQRGASNLYYPVMESALDIPPWTRKLQRIIGDYWETLVDIVNHEGRVSYINTSQHLMRVLQREGITAEALAKTFDQMVGETDMMNVDDLRIDEYKVFTGPADEEDEEFEVHRETVPDSLRPYFTKVMRVARLREVRVVKGFTRINPPSDIDGAQIAPVSNGTLEWLPAIEVRGEGIFIQFNLDALTTWEVQPEVLERVRPALESWRADWKRRNGDEPIPFDAT
;
A
#
# COMPACT_ATOMS: atom_id res chain seq x y z
N MET A 1 19.51 -14.99 -24.18
CA MET A 1 18.55 -13.90 -24.43
C MET A 1 18.87 -12.84 -23.38
N ALA A 2 19.28 -11.65 -23.79
CA ALA A 2 19.56 -10.59 -22.84
C ALA A 2 18.27 -10.25 -22.08
N ASP A 3 18.30 -10.39 -20.77
CA ASP A 3 17.21 -10.02 -19.90
C ASP A 3 16.97 -8.52 -19.99
N ASN A 4 15.88 -8.15 -20.63
CA ASN A 4 15.42 -6.76 -20.72
C ASN A 4 14.79 -6.31 -19.40
N PHE A 5 15.51 -6.40 -18.31
CA PHE A 5 15.12 -5.77 -17.05
C PHE A 5 15.25 -4.25 -17.19
N VAL A 6 14.19 -3.53 -16.94
CA VAL A 6 14.15 -2.05 -16.97
C VAL A 6 14.45 -1.47 -15.59
N GLY A 7 14.36 -2.29 -14.55
CA GLY A 7 14.66 -1.93 -13.17
C GLY A 7 14.18 -3.00 -12.19
N GLU A 8 14.65 -2.88 -10.97
CA GLU A 8 14.28 -3.74 -9.84
C GLU A 8 13.44 -2.97 -8.84
N LEU A 9 12.43 -3.62 -8.27
CA LEU A 9 11.59 -3.07 -7.22
C LEU A 9 12.00 -3.65 -5.87
N ARG A 10 12.29 -2.78 -4.92
CA ARG A 10 12.48 -3.19 -3.52
C ARG A 10 11.14 -3.67 -2.96
N ARG A 11 11.18 -4.66 -2.06
CA ARG A 11 9.97 -5.16 -1.36
C ARG A 11 9.18 -4.05 -0.68
N SER A 12 9.86 -3.05 -0.10
CA SER A 12 9.22 -1.87 0.48
C SER A 12 8.42 -1.06 -0.54
N ALA A 13 8.93 -0.87 -1.76
CA ALA A 13 8.21 -0.18 -2.81
C ALA A 13 6.96 -0.95 -3.26
N VAL A 14 7.03 -2.28 -3.30
CA VAL A 14 5.86 -3.13 -3.59
C VAL A 14 4.76 -2.90 -2.56
N LEU A 15 5.11 -2.77 -1.27
CA LEU A 15 4.13 -2.57 -0.22
C LEU A 15 3.60 -1.13 -0.18
N MET A 16 4.50 -0.14 -0.24
CA MET A 16 4.15 1.26 0.01
C MET A 16 3.61 1.99 -1.21
N THR A 17 4.03 1.58 -2.41
CA THR A 17 3.68 2.28 -3.66
C THR A 17 2.82 1.43 -4.58
N TYR A 18 2.99 0.12 -4.58
CA TYR A 18 2.40 -0.80 -5.55
C TYR A 18 1.61 -1.94 -4.90
N ALA A 19 1.14 -1.78 -3.66
CA ALA A 19 0.27 -2.76 -3.00
C ALA A 19 -1.10 -2.86 -3.69
N PRO A 20 -1.94 -3.83 -3.30
CA PRO A 20 -3.24 -4.04 -3.94
C PRO A 20 -4.04 -2.75 -4.12
N GLY A 21 -4.52 -2.51 -5.33
CA GLY A 21 -5.24 -1.30 -5.70
C GLY A 21 -4.37 -0.20 -6.33
N ALA A 22 -3.06 -0.22 -6.18
CA ALA A 22 -2.17 0.76 -6.81
C ALA A 22 -2.05 0.50 -8.34
N ILE A 23 -1.94 1.57 -9.11
CA ILE A 23 -1.66 1.48 -10.55
C ILE A 23 -0.14 1.38 -10.73
N MET A 24 0.29 0.42 -11.51
CA MET A 24 1.67 0.19 -11.85
C MET A 24 1.88 0.33 -13.35
N ASP A 25 2.76 1.23 -13.75
CA ASP A 25 3.21 1.39 -15.12
C ASP A 25 4.52 0.65 -15.31
N MET A 26 4.54 -0.23 -16.29
CA MET A 26 5.71 -1.03 -16.63
C MET A 26 6.13 -0.73 -18.06
N ARG A 27 7.44 -0.72 -18.28
CA ARG A 27 8.01 -0.62 -19.61
C ARG A 27 8.65 -1.96 -19.99
N SER A 28 8.39 -2.39 -21.21
CA SER A 28 9.05 -3.55 -21.80
C SER A 28 9.62 -3.19 -23.15
N GLY A 29 10.39 -4.10 -23.76
CA GLY A 29 10.89 -3.94 -25.12
C GLY A 29 9.81 -3.76 -26.19
N LYS A 30 8.54 -4.07 -25.87
CA LYS A 30 7.38 -3.93 -26.77
C LYS A 30 6.52 -2.69 -26.46
N GLY A 31 6.90 -1.87 -25.49
CA GLY A 31 6.18 -0.66 -25.12
C GLY A 31 5.65 -0.66 -23.69
N PRO A 32 5.02 0.46 -23.28
CA PRO A 32 4.47 0.58 -21.93
C PRO A 32 3.23 -0.29 -21.76
N VAL A 33 3.11 -0.88 -20.57
CA VAL A 33 1.91 -1.58 -20.09
C VAL A 33 1.50 -0.99 -18.76
N SER A 34 0.22 -0.97 -18.46
CA SER A 34 -0.29 -0.52 -17.18
C SER A 34 -1.26 -1.54 -16.61
N GLY A 35 -1.25 -1.66 -15.31
CA GLY A 35 -2.17 -2.51 -14.58
C GLY A 35 -2.35 -2.05 -13.15
N VAL A 36 -3.43 -2.51 -12.53
CA VAL A 36 -3.67 -2.34 -11.11
C VAL A 36 -3.20 -3.59 -10.37
N SER A 37 -2.47 -3.40 -9.28
CA SER A 37 -2.03 -4.51 -8.43
C SER A 37 -3.24 -5.24 -7.87
N ALA A 38 -3.31 -6.55 -8.07
CA ALA A 38 -4.44 -7.38 -7.70
C ALA A 38 -4.57 -7.55 -6.17
N GLY A 39 -5.78 -7.88 -5.71
CA GLY A 39 -6.06 -8.11 -4.30
C GLY A 39 -5.24 -9.24 -3.67
N LEU A 40 -5.23 -9.28 -2.35
CA LEU A 40 -4.42 -10.22 -1.58
C LEU A 40 -4.73 -11.69 -1.86
N GLU A 41 -5.90 -12.01 -2.37
CA GLU A 41 -6.29 -13.37 -2.79
C GLU A 41 -5.38 -13.91 -3.90
N GLU A 42 -4.82 -13.03 -4.73
CA GLU A 42 -3.88 -13.45 -5.78
C GLU A 42 -2.49 -13.77 -5.21
N TRP A 43 -2.15 -13.23 -4.02
CA TRP A 43 -0.91 -13.58 -3.33
C TRP A 43 -0.92 -15.03 -2.85
N ASP A 44 -2.07 -15.56 -2.45
CA ASP A 44 -2.23 -16.97 -2.07
C ASP A 44 -2.04 -17.91 -3.26
N ARG A 45 -2.46 -17.49 -4.44
CA ARG A 45 -2.25 -18.26 -5.67
C ARG A 45 -0.79 -18.31 -6.09
N SER A 46 -0.04 -17.25 -5.81
CA SER A 46 1.40 -17.16 -6.13
C SER A 46 2.28 -17.88 -5.12
N ALA A 47 1.86 -17.92 -3.85
CA ALA A 47 2.64 -18.46 -2.75
C ALA A 47 2.87 -19.99 -2.76
N PRO A 48 1.91 -20.85 -3.20
CA PRO A 48 2.09 -22.32 -3.15
C PRO A 48 3.24 -22.83 -4.01
N LEU A 49 3.67 -22.06 -5.00
CA LEU A 49 4.71 -22.48 -5.93
C LEU A 49 6.12 -22.28 -5.39
N SER A 50 6.32 -21.34 -4.46
CA SER A 50 7.62 -21.04 -3.83
C SER A 50 7.94 -21.88 -2.58
N GLY A 51 7.06 -22.81 -2.22
CA GLY A 51 7.36 -23.94 -1.30
C GLY A 51 7.53 -23.61 0.18
N ASN A 52 7.60 -22.37 0.65
CA ASN A 52 7.82 -22.11 2.07
C ASN A 52 7.16 -20.82 2.58
N LEU A 53 5.85 -20.91 2.85
CA LEU A 53 5.08 -19.82 3.49
C LEU A 53 5.69 -19.37 4.83
N ARG A 54 6.46 -20.24 5.50
CA ARG A 54 7.06 -19.94 6.80
C ARG A 54 8.05 -18.78 6.73
N TYR A 55 8.87 -18.69 5.68
CA TYR A 55 9.83 -17.59 5.48
C TYR A 55 9.19 -16.27 5.03
N GLN A 56 7.90 -16.29 4.70
CA GLN A 56 7.16 -15.09 4.33
C GLN A 56 6.33 -14.52 5.48
N LYS A 57 6.19 -15.25 6.58
CA LYS A 57 5.44 -14.79 7.75
C LYS A 57 6.27 -13.82 8.58
N ILE A 58 5.61 -12.72 8.94
CA ILE A 58 6.11 -11.72 9.89
C ILE A 58 5.16 -11.75 11.09
N ILE A 59 5.73 -11.77 12.28
CA ILE A 59 4.97 -11.73 13.52
C ILE A 59 5.47 -10.56 14.37
N GLU A 60 4.58 -9.65 14.69
CA GLU A 60 4.69 -8.64 15.72
C GLU A 60 3.39 -8.67 16.53
N ARG A 61 3.46 -9.14 17.76
CA ARG A 61 2.30 -9.54 18.55
C ARG A 61 1.35 -8.40 18.88
N ARG A 62 1.88 -7.26 19.27
CA ARG A 62 1.09 -6.09 19.64
C ARG A 62 0.31 -5.59 18.43
N LEU A 63 0.96 -5.54 17.25
CA LEU A 63 0.34 -5.11 16.01
C LEU A 63 -0.67 -6.14 15.49
N CYS A 64 -0.37 -7.45 15.64
CA CYS A 64 -1.33 -8.51 15.35
C CYS A 64 -2.61 -8.36 16.19
N LYS A 65 -2.49 -8.12 17.49
CA LYS A 65 -3.63 -7.90 18.39
C LYS A 65 -4.39 -6.62 17.99
N LYS A 66 -3.69 -5.50 17.78
CA LYS A 66 -4.30 -4.22 17.36
C LYS A 66 -5.14 -4.36 16.09
N LEU A 67 -4.64 -5.10 15.10
CA LEU A 67 -5.29 -5.26 13.80
C LEU A 67 -6.22 -6.47 13.71
N GLY A 68 -6.33 -7.28 14.78
CA GLY A 68 -7.13 -8.51 14.79
C GLY A 68 -6.66 -9.53 13.74
N LYS A 69 -5.34 -9.68 13.57
CA LYS A 69 -4.71 -10.59 12.61
C LYS A 69 -3.82 -11.60 13.31
N LYS A 70 -3.70 -12.80 12.73
CA LYS A 70 -2.83 -13.85 13.29
C LYS A 70 -1.36 -13.60 12.97
N TYR A 71 -1.07 -13.11 11.77
CA TYR A 71 0.28 -12.83 11.27
C TYR A 71 0.25 -11.82 10.11
N PHE A 72 1.44 -11.45 9.65
CA PHE A 72 1.62 -10.65 8.43
C PHE A 72 2.44 -11.41 7.41
N ARG A 73 2.43 -10.96 6.16
CA ARG A 73 3.17 -11.59 5.06
C ARG A 73 3.96 -10.59 4.24
N LEU A 74 5.16 -10.99 3.87
CA LEU A 74 5.95 -10.30 2.86
C LEU A 74 5.27 -10.37 1.50
N PRO A 75 5.44 -9.34 0.64
CA PRO A 75 5.05 -9.42 -0.76
C PRO A 75 5.66 -10.64 -1.45
N PRO A 76 4.91 -11.35 -2.32
CA PRO A 76 5.43 -12.46 -3.11
C PRO A 76 6.33 -11.91 -4.21
N VAL A 77 7.59 -11.68 -3.88
CA VAL A 77 8.62 -11.21 -4.81
C VAL A 77 9.55 -12.38 -5.11
N LEU A 78 9.85 -12.59 -6.39
CA LEU A 78 10.84 -13.53 -6.82
C LEU A 78 12.24 -13.08 -6.38
N ASP A 79 12.99 -13.99 -5.81
CA ASP A 79 14.44 -13.96 -5.98
C ASP A 79 14.73 -14.36 -7.43
N ALA A 80 15.56 -13.57 -8.13
CA ALA A 80 15.89 -13.82 -9.53
C ALA A 80 16.46 -15.24 -9.76
N ASP A 81 17.04 -15.82 -8.71
CA ASP A 81 17.65 -17.15 -8.72
C ASP A 81 16.73 -18.25 -8.20
N ALA A 82 15.50 -17.91 -7.76
CA ALA A 82 14.57 -18.90 -7.24
C ALA A 82 14.12 -19.87 -8.34
N LYS A 83 14.42 -21.14 -8.13
CA LYS A 83 14.00 -22.23 -9.00
C LYS A 83 12.98 -23.10 -8.27
N ARG A 84 12.01 -23.62 -9.01
CA ARG A 84 11.12 -24.67 -8.53
C ARG A 84 11.90 -25.95 -8.26
N PRO A 85 11.33 -26.88 -7.45
CA PRO A 85 11.97 -28.19 -7.21
C PRO A 85 12.32 -28.97 -8.49
N ASP A 86 11.62 -28.72 -9.58
CA ASP A 86 11.87 -29.32 -10.90
C ASP A 86 12.95 -28.59 -11.72
N GLY A 87 13.60 -27.56 -11.14
CA GLY A 87 14.66 -26.78 -11.80
C GLY A 87 14.15 -25.69 -12.75
N THR A 88 12.83 -25.57 -12.96
CA THR A 88 12.25 -24.49 -13.77
C THR A 88 12.27 -23.17 -13.01
N PRO A 89 12.37 -21.98 -13.71
CA PRO A 89 12.28 -20.69 -13.07
C PRO A 89 10.96 -20.56 -12.31
N ASP A 90 11.02 -20.05 -11.07
CA ASP A 90 9.82 -19.70 -10.34
C ASP A 90 9.20 -18.44 -10.98
N THR A 91 7.97 -18.56 -11.49
CA THR A 91 7.21 -17.48 -12.10
C THR A 91 6.15 -16.90 -11.15
N SER A 92 6.20 -17.26 -9.87
CA SER A 92 5.35 -16.65 -8.86
C SER A 92 5.67 -15.17 -8.75
N SER A 93 4.73 -14.30 -9.07
CA SER A 93 4.95 -12.87 -9.13
C SER A 93 3.68 -12.12 -8.73
N LEU A 94 3.83 -10.84 -8.45
CA LEU A 94 2.67 -9.97 -8.23
C LEU A 94 1.79 -9.99 -9.48
N VAL A 95 0.52 -10.30 -9.27
CA VAL A 95 -0.48 -10.29 -10.33
C VAL A 95 -0.94 -8.86 -10.57
N LEU A 96 -0.79 -8.39 -11.80
CA LEU A 96 -1.35 -7.13 -12.25
C LEU A 96 -2.54 -7.38 -13.16
N ARG A 97 -3.61 -6.63 -12.97
CA ARG A 97 -4.77 -6.62 -13.84
C ARG A 97 -4.73 -5.40 -14.72
N ARG A 98 -4.94 -5.60 -16.03
CA ARG A 98 -4.92 -4.47 -16.97
C ARG A 98 -5.83 -3.34 -16.49
N PHE A 99 -5.27 -2.15 -16.44
CA PHE A 99 -5.97 -0.91 -16.20
C PHE A 99 -5.09 0.27 -16.65
N PRO A 100 -5.65 1.24 -17.38
CA PRO A 100 -7.00 1.24 -17.97
C PRO A 100 -7.17 0.18 -19.08
N GLU A 101 -8.42 -0.17 -19.37
CA GLU A 101 -8.77 -1.05 -20.49
C GLU A 101 -8.72 -0.31 -21.83
N TRP A 102 -8.87 1.01 -21.84
CA TRP A 102 -8.72 1.80 -23.06
C TRP A 102 -7.24 1.97 -23.40
N LEU A 103 -6.93 1.66 -24.67
CA LEU A 103 -5.60 1.79 -25.24
C LEU A 103 -5.64 2.71 -26.46
N GLN A 104 -4.49 3.35 -26.76
CA GLN A 104 -4.31 4.25 -27.88
C GLN A 104 -3.16 3.77 -28.78
N CYS A 105 -3.34 3.84 -30.07
CA CYS A 105 -2.24 3.66 -31.03
C CYS A 105 -1.40 4.94 -31.09
N PRO A 106 -0.07 4.84 -30.91
CA PRO A 106 0.79 6.03 -30.96
C PRO A 106 0.94 6.67 -32.36
N GLU A 107 0.61 5.93 -33.43
CA GLU A 107 0.72 6.43 -34.80
C GLU A 107 -0.57 7.02 -35.35
N CYS A 108 -1.67 6.27 -35.27
CA CYS A 108 -2.95 6.75 -35.80
C CYS A 108 -3.86 7.39 -34.76
N GLU A 109 -3.42 7.46 -33.51
CA GLU A 109 -4.11 8.08 -32.38
C GLU A 109 -5.49 7.49 -32.05
N VAL A 110 -5.88 6.42 -32.73
CA VAL A 110 -7.13 5.72 -32.45
C VAL A 110 -7.06 5.08 -31.07
N MET A 111 -8.15 5.27 -30.33
CA MET A 111 -8.37 4.65 -29.02
C MET A 111 -9.49 3.60 -29.10
N ARG A 112 -9.29 2.48 -28.37
CA ARG A 112 -10.28 1.39 -28.24
C ARG A 112 -10.12 0.66 -26.91
N PRO A 113 -11.17 -0.02 -26.43
CA PRO A 113 -11.02 -1.00 -25.36
C PRO A 113 -10.04 -2.12 -25.75
N ALA A 114 -9.30 -2.64 -24.81
CA ALA A 114 -8.25 -3.65 -25.01
C ALA A 114 -8.73 -4.91 -25.76
N GLY A 115 -9.98 -5.31 -25.56
CA GLY A 115 -10.61 -6.44 -26.27
C GLY A 115 -10.81 -6.23 -27.77
N LYS A 116 -10.72 -4.99 -28.28
CA LYS A 116 -10.92 -4.61 -29.70
C LYS A 116 -9.61 -4.43 -30.49
N TRP A 117 -8.47 -4.76 -29.87
CA TRP A 117 -7.15 -4.73 -30.49
C TRP A 117 -6.66 -6.13 -30.85
N SER A 118 -5.78 -6.22 -31.84
CA SER A 118 -5.11 -7.46 -32.17
C SER A 118 -4.11 -7.84 -31.06
N ARG A 119 -3.91 -9.14 -30.86
CA ARG A 119 -2.97 -9.69 -29.88
C ARG A 119 -2.35 -10.99 -30.38
N ASP A 120 -1.17 -11.31 -29.90
CA ASP A 120 -0.61 -12.64 -30.01
C ASP A 120 -1.17 -13.53 -28.89
N PRO A 121 -1.40 -14.82 -29.13
CA PRO A 121 -1.80 -15.76 -28.09
C PRO A 121 -0.85 -15.72 -26.89
N GLY A 122 -1.40 -15.72 -25.68
CA GLY A 122 -0.62 -15.70 -24.44
C GLY A 122 0.02 -14.36 -24.07
N MET A 123 -0.01 -13.36 -24.97
CA MET A 123 0.64 -12.06 -24.71
C MET A 123 -0.31 -11.01 -24.15
N ALA A 124 0.21 -10.25 -23.19
CA ALA A 124 -0.51 -9.11 -22.60
C ALA A 124 -0.58 -7.91 -23.55
N TYR A 125 0.33 -7.77 -24.50
CA TYR A 125 0.40 -6.65 -25.43
C TYR A 125 -0.74 -6.65 -26.43
N ARG A 126 -1.08 -5.46 -26.89
CA ARG A 126 -2.06 -5.20 -27.96
C ARG A 126 -1.40 -4.39 -29.03
N TYR A 127 -1.75 -4.62 -30.31
CA TYR A 127 -1.19 -3.87 -31.41
C TYR A 127 -2.26 -3.40 -32.42
N CYS A 128 -1.93 -2.32 -33.13
CA CYS A 128 -2.77 -1.74 -34.15
C CYS A 128 -2.59 -2.49 -35.49
N PRO A 129 -3.56 -3.27 -35.97
CA PRO A 129 -3.38 -4.02 -37.21
C PRO A 129 -3.21 -3.09 -38.41
N GLY A 130 -3.93 -1.96 -38.45
CA GLY A 130 -3.86 -1.02 -39.59
C GLY A 130 -2.50 -0.31 -39.72
N CYS A 131 -1.87 0.09 -38.59
CA CYS A 131 -0.54 0.68 -38.63
C CYS A 131 0.54 -0.37 -38.84
N THR A 132 0.42 -1.55 -38.21
CA THR A 132 1.33 -2.69 -38.41
C THR A 132 1.40 -3.09 -39.89
N ALA A 133 0.27 -3.18 -40.58
CA ALA A 133 0.24 -3.54 -42.01
C ALA A 133 0.90 -2.52 -42.94
N LYS A 134 1.10 -1.29 -42.48
CA LYS A 134 1.77 -0.21 -43.26
C LYS A 134 3.28 -0.19 -43.07
N ARG A 135 3.80 -0.92 -42.08
CA ARG A 135 5.24 -0.94 -41.80
C ARG A 135 5.97 -1.97 -42.69
N PRO A 136 7.09 -1.56 -43.29
CA PRO A 136 8.00 -2.52 -43.96
C PRO A 136 8.43 -3.58 -42.94
N GLY A 137 8.39 -4.88 -43.34
CA GLY A 137 8.78 -5.98 -42.45
C GLY A 137 7.71 -6.42 -41.43
N GLY A 138 6.56 -5.72 -41.33
CA GLY A 138 5.45 -6.16 -40.46
C GLY A 138 5.69 -5.90 -38.97
N ASP A 139 6.59 -4.99 -38.61
CA ASP A 139 6.85 -4.61 -37.24
C ASP A 139 5.59 -4.10 -36.53
N LYS A 140 5.27 -4.69 -35.38
CA LYS A 140 4.03 -4.37 -34.67
C LYS A 140 4.06 -3.00 -34.05
N VAL A 141 2.98 -2.24 -34.29
CA VAL A 141 2.71 -0.95 -33.62
C VAL A 141 1.88 -1.23 -32.38
N TYR A 142 2.54 -1.28 -31.23
CA TYR A 142 1.90 -1.60 -29.97
C TYR A 142 1.07 -0.43 -29.44
N ALA A 143 -0.15 -0.73 -29.02
CA ALA A 143 -1.05 0.24 -28.39
C ALA A 143 -0.62 0.48 -26.93
N ILE A 144 -0.70 1.74 -26.52
CA ILE A 144 -0.29 2.22 -25.19
C ILE A 144 -1.51 2.50 -24.31
N PRO A 145 -1.43 2.34 -22.98
CA PRO A 145 -2.51 2.68 -22.08
C PRO A 145 -2.82 4.19 -22.11
N VAL A 146 -4.11 4.55 -22.10
CA VAL A 146 -4.53 5.95 -22.01
C VAL A 146 -4.12 6.57 -20.66
N ARG A 147 -4.04 7.90 -20.60
CA ARG A 147 -3.59 8.62 -19.40
C ARG A 147 -4.71 8.95 -18.40
N PHE A 148 -5.95 8.88 -18.83
CA PHE A 148 -7.12 9.31 -18.05
C PHE A 148 -7.82 8.14 -17.42
N ALA A 149 -8.21 8.31 -16.17
CA ALA A 149 -9.05 7.41 -15.39
C ALA A 149 -10.01 8.25 -14.55
N THR A 150 -10.86 7.60 -13.77
CA THR A 150 -11.67 8.25 -12.74
C THR A 150 -11.46 7.57 -11.40
N ALA A 151 -11.53 8.35 -10.33
CA ALA A 151 -11.45 7.85 -8.97
C ALA A 151 -12.44 8.59 -8.06
N CYS A 152 -12.77 8.00 -6.93
CA CYS A 152 -13.58 8.66 -5.91
C CYS A 152 -12.90 8.60 -4.53
N THR A 153 -13.39 9.41 -3.59
CA THR A 153 -12.87 9.48 -2.22
C THR A 153 -13.10 8.18 -1.42
N SER A 154 -14.05 7.33 -1.84
CA SER A 154 -14.21 5.95 -1.31
C SER A 154 -13.22 4.94 -1.90
N GLY A 155 -12.21 5.40 -2.65
CA GLY A 155 -11.12 4.58 -3.17
C GLY A 155 -11.43 3.79 -4.44
N HIS A 156 -12.61 3.94 -5.06
CA HIS A 156 -12.95 3.27 -6.31
C HIS A 156 -12.17 3.85 -7.49
N LEU A 157 -12.01 3.03 -8.53
CA LEU A 157 -11.22 3.35 -9.72
C LEU A 157 -11.96 2.84 -10.96
N ASP A 158 -12.18 3.71 -11.95
CA ASP A 158 -12.87 3.37 -13.17
C ASP A 158 -12.22 4.02 -14.41
N GLU A 159 -12.63 3.57 -15.57
CA GLU A 159 -12.27 4.19 -16.84
C GLU A 159 -12.76 5.64 -16.90
N PHE A 160 -12.03 6.49 -17.65
CA PHE A 160 -12.57 7.80 -17.99
C PHE A 160 -13.84 7.62 -18.83
N PRO A 161 -14.92 8.37 -18.60
CA PRO A 161 -16.20 8.20 -19.29
C PRO A 161 -16.18 8.83 -20.69
N TRP A 162 -15.37 8.28 -21.60
CA TRP A 162 -15.08 8.82 -22.92
C TRP A 162 -16.31 9.17 -23.73
N ASN A 163 -17.32 8.27 -23.73
CA ASN A 163 -18.55 8.45 -24.50
C ASN A 163 -19.53 9.46 -23.88
N TRP A 164 -19.41 9.72 -22.59
CA TRP A 164 -20.15 10.78 -21.92
C TRP A 164 -19.45 12.14 -22.14
N TRP A 165 -18.12 12.14 -22.04
CA TRP A 165 -17.34 13.37 -22.27
C TRP A 165 -17.51 13.90 -23.68
N LEU A 166 -17.60 13.03 -24.67
CA LEU A 166 -17.81 13.42 -26.08
C LEU A 166 -19.31 13.41 -26.42
N PRO A 167 -19.91 14.59 -26.73
CA PRO A 167 -21.32 14.66 -27.08
C PRO A 167 -21.55 14.10 -28.49
N HIS A 168 -21.71 12.79 -28.59
CA HIS A 168 -22.02 12.12 -29.88
C HIS A 168 -23.30 12.64 -30.54
N LYS A 169 -23.32 12.72 -31.85
CA LYS A 169 -24.55 13.02 -32.61
C LYS A 169 -25.53 11.85 -32.50
N THR A 170 -26.82 12.13 -32.58
CA THR A 170 -27.91 11.15 -32.37
C THR A 170 -27.81 9.93 -33.29
N ALA A 171 -27.31 10.08 -34.52
CA ALA A 171 -27.13 9.02 -35.50
C ALA A 171 -25.87 8.15 -35.29
N CYS A 172 -25.04 8.45 -34.26
CA CYS A 172 -23.83 7.70 -34.01
C CYS A 172 -24.14 6.30 -33.54
N THR A 173 -23.54 5.29 -34.17
CA THR A 173 -23.73 3.87 -33.81
C THR A 173 -22.86 3.46 -32.62
N THR A 174 -23.12 2.27 -32.06
CA THR A 174 -22.28 1.68 -31.03
C THR A 174 -20.85 1.41 -31.51
N LYS A 175 -20.63 1.21 -32.82
CA LYS A 175 -19.29 1.04 -33.40
C LYS A 175 -18.45 2.31 -33.30
N GLY A 176 -19.06 3.49 -33.46
CA GLY A 176 -18.38 4.78 -33.26
C GLY A 176 -17.96 4.98 -31.81
N ARG A 177 -18.76 4.50 -30.86
CA ARG A 177 -18.45 4.60 -29.42
C ARG A 177 -17.27 3.74 -28.96
N ASP A 178 -17.02 2.62 -29.66
CA ASP A 178 -15.88 1.74 -29.36
C ASP A 178 -14.57 2.16 -30.07
N LYS A 179 -14.62 3.21 -30.90
CA LYS A 179 -13.48 3.68 -31.67
C LYS A 179 -13.44 5.19 -31.68
N LEU A 180 -12.65 5.74 -30.82
CA LEU A 180 -12.42 7.17 -30.70
C LEU A 180 -11.02 7.53 -31.19
N ARG A 181 -10.72 8.82 -31.33
CA ARG A 181 -9.38 9.32 -31.60
C ARG A 181 -9.08 10.42 -30.59
N LEU A 182 -7.89 10.35 -29.97
CA LEU A 182 -7.38 11.39 -29.10
C LEU A 182 -6.12 11.97 -29.73
N SER A 183 -6.24 13.15 -30.31
CA SER A 183 -5.16 13.82 -31.07
C SER A 183 -4.55 14.94 -30.23
N SER A 184 -3.24 15.13 -30.36
CA SER A 184 -2.53 16.26 -29.79
C SER A 184 -2.33 17.32 -30.85
N VAL A 185 -3.07 18.43 -30.75
CA VAL A 185 -2.98 19.56 -31.69
C VAL A 185 -2.26 20.77 -31.09
N GLY A 186 -1.86 20.68 -29.80
CA GLY A 186 -1.16 21.74 -29.07
C GLY A 186 -0.71 21.30 -27.70
N PRO A 187 -0.08 22.19 -26.93
CA PRO A 187 0.41 21.85 -25.57
C PRO A 187 -0.74 21.76 -24.56
N GLY A 188 -0.49 21.01 -23.49
CA GLY A 188 -1.41 20.88 -22.35
C GLY A 188 -2.69 20.11 -22.67
N LEU A 189 -3.63 20.16 -21.73
CA LEU A 189 -4.93 19.47 -21.85
C LEU A 189 -5.82 20.09 -22.94
N GLY A 190 -5.74 21.41 -23.11
CA GLY A 190 -6.48 22.13 -24.17
C GLY A 190 -6.10 21.68 -25.58
N GLY A 191 -4.82 21.26 -25.76
CA GLY A 191 -4.31 20.71 -27.01
C GLY A 191 -4.67 19.25 -27.27
N LEU A 192 -5.25 18.54 -26.30
CA LEU A 192 -5.76 17.18 -26.49
C LEU A 192 -7.23 17.23 -26.93
N VAL A 193 -7.51 16.69 -28.10
CA VAL A 193 -8.87 16.73 -28.71
C VAL A 193 -9.37 15.30 -28.92
N LEU A 194 -10.47 14.98 -28.27
CA LEU A 194 -11.21 13.72 -28.44
C LEU A 194 -12.19 13.86 -29.61
N THR A 195 -12.16 12.91 -30.55
CA THR A 195 -13.00 12.94 -31.74
C THR A 195 -13.62 11.58 -32.03
N CYS A 196 -14.87 11.53 -32.42
CA CYS A 196 -15.51 10.33 -32.96
C CYS A 196 -15.32 10.28 -34.49
N PRO A 197 -14.65 9.26 -35.03
CA PRO A 197 -14.44 9.15 -36.49
C PRO A 197 -15.74 8.93 -37.27
N GLU A 198 -16.81 8.47 -36.63
CA GLU A 198 -18.08 8.17 -37.29
C GLU A 198 -18.99 9.40 -37.36
N CYS A 199 -19.29 10.05 -36.26
CA CYS A 199 -20.21 11.20 -36.23
C CYS A 199 -19.51 12.55 -36.26
N HIS A 200 -18.17 12.59 -36.28
CA HIS A 200 -17.34 13.80 -36.29
C HIS A 200 -17.58 14.75 -35.10
N ALA A 201 -18.22 14.27 -34.03
CA ALA A 201 -18.24 15.00 -32.75
C ALA A 201 -16.83 15.16 -32.22
N SER A 202 -16.52 16.33 -31.66
CA SER A 202 -15.21 16.68 -31.16
C SER A 202 -15.31 17.47 -29.85
N ARG A 203 -14.45 17.21 -28.91
CA ARG A 203 -14.33 17.95 -27.64
C ARG A 203 -12.88 17.95 -27.14
N SER A 204 -12.42 19.13 -26.70
CA SER A 204 -11.13 19.22 -25.99
C SER A 204 -11.17 18.53 -24.62
N MET A 205 -10.01 18.08 -24.17
CA MET A 205 -9.82 17.58 -22.79
C MET A 205 -9.60 18.72 -21.79
N ASP A 206 -9.71 19.97 -22.24
CA ASP A 206 -9.62 21.12 -21.34
C ASP A 206 -10.66 21.03 -20.20
N GLY A 207 -10.23 21.35 -18.99
CA GLY A 207 -11.08 21.25 -17.80
C GLY A 207 -11.40 19.82 -17.32
N ALA A 208 -10.95 18.77 -18.01
CA ALA A 208 -11.28 17.37 -17.64
C ALA A 208 -10.88 16.99 -16.20
N PHE A 209 -9.84 17.61 -15.64
CA PHE A 209 -9.42 17.39 -14.25
C PHE A 209 -10.01 18.40 -13.25
N GLY A 210 -10.92 19.25 -13.69
CA GLY A 210 -11.66 20.13 -12.78
C GLY A 210 -12.45 19.31 -11.74
N GLU A 211 -12.60 19.85 -10.55
CA GLU A 211 -13.25 19.18 -9.43
C GLU A 211 -14.66 18.67 -9.77
N ARG A 212 -15.41 19.46 -10.53
CA ARG A 212 -16.79 19.16 -10.96
C ARG A 212 -16.90 18.85 -12.46
N ALA A 213 -15.79 18.46 -13.09
CA ALA A 213 -15.80 18.14 -14.53
C ALA A 213 -16.73 16.97 -14.89
N LEU A 214 -17.02 16.11 -13.92
CA LEU A 214 -17.90 14.95 -14.07
C LEU A 214 -19.28 15.16 -13.43
N SER A 215 -19.74 16.43 -13.27
CA SER A 215 -21.10 16.71 -12.79
C SER A 215 -22.16 15.97 -13.61
N GLY A 216 -23.15 15.39 -12.95
CA GLY A 216 -24.14 14.51 -13.56
C GLY A 216 -23.76 13.03 -13.65
N LEU A 217 -22.56 12.65 -13.19
CA LEU A 217 -22.13 11.25 -13.08
C LEU A 217 -21.97 10.83 -11.62
N THR A 218 -22.25 9.56 -11.38
CA THR A 218 -22.02 8.90 -10.09
C THR A 218 -20.96 7.82 -10.23
N CYS A 219 -20.29 7.53 -9.15
CA CYS A 219 -19.32 6.43 -9.08
C CYS A 219 -20.04 5.08 -9.20
N HIS A 220 -19.51 4.17 -10.03
CA HIS A 220 -20.05 2.82 -10.18
C HIS A 220 -19.50 1.82 -9.15
N GLY A 221 -18.72 2.27 -8.17
CA GLY A 221 -18.14 1.41 -7.16
C GLY A 221 -17.14 0.39 -7.70
N ARG A 222 -16.52 0.62 -8.88
CA ARG A 222 -15.61 -0.36 -9.47
C ARG A 222 -14.31 -0.48 -8.68
N ARG A 223 -13.92 -1.75 -8.44
CA ARG A 223 -12.68 -2.15 -7.79
C ARG A 223 -11.91 -3.12 -8.70
N PRO A 224 -11.20 -2.61 -9.73
CA PRO A 224 -10.53 -3.47 -10.71
C PRO A 224 -9.55 -4.47 -10.07
N TRP A 225 -8.93 -4.12 -8.94
CA TRP A 225 -8.02 -4.99 -8.20
C TRP A 225 -8.72 -6.18 -7.52
N LEU A 226 -10.01 -6.05 -7.15
CA LEU A 226 -10.79 -7.11 -6.51
C LEU A 226 -11.75 -7.82 -7.45
N ARG A 227 -12.10 -7.21 -8.60
CA ARG A 227 -13.15 -7.64 -9.55
C ARG A 227 -14.57 -7.62 -8.99
N THR A 228 -14.75 -7.23 -7.74
CA THR A 228 -16.05 -7.14 -7.08
C THR A 228 -16.39 -5.66 -6.92
N PRO A 229 -17.44 -5.16 -7.57
CA PRO A 229 -17.86 -3.77 -7.39
C PRO A 229 -18.48 -3.56 -6.01
N ASP A 230 -18.49 -2.30 -5.59
CA ASP A 230 -19.22 -1.83 -4.43
C ASP A 230 -20.41 -0.97 -4.88
N PRO A 231 -21.61 -1.54 -4.98
CA PRO A 231 -22.77 -0.81 -5.46
C PRO A 231 -23.30 0.24 -4.49
N SER A 232 -22.81 0.27 -3.25
CA SER A 232 -23.27 1.20 -2.21
C SER A 232 -22.60 2.57 -2.27
N CYS A 233 -21.64 2.79 -3.20
CA CYS A 233 -20.92 4.05 -3.31
C CYS A 233 -21.82 5.22 -3.70
N ALA A 234 -21.87 6.25 -2.85
CA ALA A 234 -22.65 7.46 -3.07
C ALA A 234 -21.85 8.65 -3.67
N CYS A 235 -20.58 8.45 -4.02
CA CYS A 235 -19.75 9.51 -4.59
C CYS A 235 -20.27 9.96 -5.97
N SER A 236 -20.25 11.29 -6.21
CA SER A 236 -20.70 11.88 -7.45
C SER A 236 -19.80 13.04 -7.92
N GLY A 237 -19.84 13.33 -9.22
CA GLY A 237 -19.16 14.49 -9.79
C GLY A 237 -19.73 15.81 -9.31
N ASP A 238 -21.02 15.85 -8.96
CA ASP A 238 -21.67 17.06 -8.44
C ASP A 238 -21.11 17.48 -7.07
N GLN A 239 -20.75 16.49 -6.24
CA GLN A 239 -20.11 16.72 -4.95
C GLN A 239 -18.59 16.91 -5.06
N GLY A 240 -18.00 16.70 -6.25
CA GLY A 240 -16.55 16.78 -6.46
C GLY A 240 -15.76 15.65 -5.78
N ASN A 241 -16.40 14.62 -5.26
CA ASN A 241 -15.76 13.46 -4.65
C ASN A 241 -15.61 12.26 -5.61
N TYR A 242 -16.10 12.39 -6.85
CA TYR A 242 -15.81 11.51 -7.99
C TYR A 242 -15.21 12.34 -9.11
N ARG A 243 -13.96 12.10 -9.46
CA ARG A 243 -13.17 12.98 -10.35
C ARG A 243 -12.42 12.22 -11.42
N ALA A 244 -12.17 12.90 -12.52
CA ALA A 244 -11.16 12.46 -13.46
C ALA A 244 -9.76 12.69 -12.87
N VAL A 245 -8.87 11.73 -13.10
CA VAL A 245 -7.50 11.72 -12.58
C VAL A 245 -6.53 11.26 -13.66
N GLN A 246 -5.28 11.72 -13.56
CA GLN A 246 -4.23 11.20 -14.42
C GLN A 246 -3.68 9.90 -13.84
N ARG A 247 -3.52 8.87 -14.66
CA ARG A 247 -3.06 7.53 -14.27
C ARG A 247 -1.79 7.50 -13.40
N GLY A 248 -0.85 8.39 -13.60
CA GLY A 248 0.39 8.51 -12.81
C GLY A 248 0.33 9.57 -11.71
N ALA A 249 -0.85 10.09 -11.36
CA ALA A 249 -0.97 11.11 -10.33
C ALA A 249 -0.72 10.53 -8.92
N SER A 250 -0.01 11.28 -8.08
CA SER A 250 0.35 10.87 -6.72
C SER A 250 -0.86 10.68 -5.80
N ASN A 251 -1.97 11.35 -6.09
CA ASN A 251 -3.21 11.25 -5.31
C ASN A 251 -4.09 10.03 -5.68
N LEU A 252 -3.57 9.12 -6.50
CA LEU A 252 -4.27 7.88 -6.85
C LEU A 252 -4.07 6.76 -5.84
N TYR A 253 -3.06 6.86 -4.99
CA TYR A 253 -2.79 5.82 -4.00
C TYR A 253 -2.03 6.39 -2.81
N TYR A 254 -2.69 6.37 -1.67
CA TYR A 254 -2.10 6.66 -0.38
C TYR A 254 -2.27 5.42 0.49
N PRO A 255 -1.19 4.68 0.80
CA PRO A 255 -1.30 3.52 1.68
C PRO A 255 -1.71 3.94 3.09
N VAL A 256 -2.65 3.24 3.67
CA VAL A 256 -2.99 3.38 5.10
C VAL A 256 -2.23 2.32 5.86
N MET A 257 -1.27 2.76 6.65
CA MET A 257 -0.32 1.89 7.34
C MET A 257 -0.48 1.95 8.85
N GLU A 258 -0.18 0.83 9.48
CA GLU A 258 0.11 0.75 10.91
C GLU A 258 1.52 0.21 11.07
N SER A 259 2.24 0.67 12.07
CA SER A 259 3.57 0.16 12.37
C SER A 259 3.80 0.00 13.86
N ALA A 260 4.71 -0.90 14.20
CA ALA A 260 5.21 -1.08 15.55
C ALA A 260 6.70 -1.39 15.52
N LEU A 261 7.43 -0.85 16.48
CA LEU A 261 8.80 -1.23 16.76
C LEU A 261 8.79 -2.57 17.50
N ASP A 262 9.69 -3.46 17.13
CA ASP A 262 9.84 -4.72 17.88
C ASP A 262 10.69 -4.43 19.11
N ILE A 263 10.08 -4.50 20.28
CA ILE A 263 10.68 -4.08 21.55
C ILE A 263 10.69 -5.26 22.53
N PRO A 264 11.61 -5.29 23.54
CA PRO A 264 11.56 -6.26 24.60
C PRO A 264 10.19 -6.26 25.36
N PRO A 265 9.74 -7.41 25.87
CA PRO A 265 10.43 -8.71 25.86
C PRO A 265 10.31 -9.50 24.54
N TRP A 266 9.59 -9.01 23.54
CA TRP A 266 9.21 -9.74 22.32
C TRP A 266 10.40 -10.05 21.41
N THR A 267 11.46 -9.26 21.47
CA THR A 267 12.71 -9.43 20.72
C THR A 267 13.59 -10.56 21.25
N ARG A 268 13.40 -10.96 22.50
CA ARG A 268 14.21 -12.00 23.13
C ARG A 268 14.02 -13.35 22.44
N LYS A 269 15.07 -14.12 22.38
CA LYS A 269 15.17 -15.38 21.63
C LYS A 269 14.05 -16.39 21.93
N LEU A 270 13.71 -16.55 23.21
CA LEU A 270 12.66 -17.48 23.65
C LEU A 270 11.29 -17.07 23.11
N GLN A 271 10.96 -15.79 23.18
CA GLN A 271 9.72 -15.22 22.69
C GLN A 271 9.62 -15.30 21.15
N ARG A 272 10.75 -15.20 20.46
CA ARG A 272 10.79 -15.39 19.00
C ARG A 272 10.49 -16.84 18.61
N ILE A 273 11.10 -17.81 19.31
CA ILE A 273 10.79 -19.23 19.10
C ILE A 273 9.29 -19.47 19.34
N ILE A 274 8.75 -18.94 20.44
CA ILE A 274 7.30 -19.00 20.72
C ILE A 274 6.50 -18.40 19.58
N GLY A 275 6.94 -17.27 19.03
CA GLY A 275 6.30 -16.58 17.90
C GLY A 275 6.08 -17.51 16.70
N ASP A 276 7.07 -18.30 16.34
CA ASP A 276 7.01 -19.23 15.22
C ASP A 276 5.97 -20.36 15.41
N TYR A 277 5.67 -20.71 16.66
CA TYR A 277 4.76 -21.81 17.02
C TYR A 277 3.47 -21.34 17.71
N TRP A 278 3.24 -20.04 17.76
CA TRP A 278 2.12 -19.43 18.50
C TRP A 278 0.77 -20.00 18.12
N GLU A 279 0.46 -20.10 16.83
CA GLU A 279 -0.81 -20.61 16.35
C GLU A 279 -1.11 -22.03 16.84
N THR A 280 -0.07 -22.86 16.93
CA THR A 280 -0.22 -24.22 17.41
C THR A 280 -0.33 -24.26 18.93
N LEU A 281 0.49 -23.46 19.65
CA LEU A 281 0.51 -23.48 21.10
C LEU A 281 -0.75 -22.84 21.72
N VAL A 282 -1.36 -21.86 21.06
CA VAL A 282 -2.58 -21.21 21.54
C VAL A 282 -3.80 -22.13 21.46
N ASP A 283 -3.84 -23.01 20.47
CA ASP A 283 -4.93 -23.99 20.31
C ASP A 283 -4.88 -25.11 21.38
N ILE A 284 -3.76 -25.26 22.08
CA ILE A 284 -3.60 -26.25 23.15
C ILE A 284 -4.07 -25.64 24.47
N VAL A 285 -5.12 -26.22 25.04
CA VAL A 285 -5.90 -25.64 26.15
C VAL A 285 -5.10 -25.46 27.45
N ASN A 286 -4.16 -26.34 27.77
CA ASN A 286 -3.48 -26.34 29.06
C ASN A 286 -1.95 -26.42 28.93
N HIS A 287 -1.28 -26.04 30.02
CA HIS A 287 0.18 -26.07 30.11
C HIS A 287 0.79 -27.45 29.83
N GLU A 288 0.25 -28.50 30.43
CA GLU A 288 0.74 -29.87 30.28
C GLU A 288 0.63 -30.36 28.83
N GLY A 289 -0.44 -30.06 28.17
CA GLY A 289 -0.63 -30.34 26.74
C GLY A 289 0.40 -29.63 25.86
N ARG A 290 0.76 -28.39 26.19
CA ARG A 290 1.82 -27.63 25.48
C ARG A 290 3.18 -28.27 25.69
N VAL A 291 3.52 -28.62 26.92
CA VAL A 291 4.78 -29.34 27.23
C VAL A 291 4.84 -30.67 26.49
N SER A 292 3.74 -31.44 26.47
CA SER A 292 3.65 -32.69 25.73
C SER A 292 3.84 -32.50 24.22
N TYR A 293 3.17 -31.52 23.64
CA TYR A 293 3.34 -31.16 22.20
C TYR A 293 4.79 -30.79 21.88
N ILE A 294 5.39 -29.92 22.69
CA ILE A 294 6.77 -29.47 22.51
C ILE A 294 7.72 -30.66 22.52
N ASN A 295 7.59 -31.60 23.49
CA ASN A 295 8.42 -32.77 23.61
C ASN A 295 8.23 -33.80 22.46
N THR A 296 7.07 -33.81 21.81
CA THR A 296 6.78 -34.72 20.70
C THR A 296 7.12 -34.13 19.33
N SER A 297 7.23 -32.81 19.23
CA SER A 297 7.59 -32.09 17.99
C SER A 297 9.09 -32.19 17.72
N GLN A 298 9.49 -33.11 16.84
CA GLN A 298 10.90 -33.32 16.49
C GLN A 298 11.62 -32.06 16.02
N HIS A 299 10.93 -31.20 15.28
CA HIS A 299 11.51 -29.96 14.77
C HIS A 299 11.74 -28.97 15.92
N LEU A 300 10.73 -28.75 16.75
CA LEU A 300 10.81 -27.81 17.87
C LEU A 300 11.85 -28.27 18.91
N MET A 301 11.88 -29.56 19.21
CA MET A 301 12.90 -30.15 20.14
C MET A 301 14.32 -29.93 19.61
N ARG A 302 14.58 -30.08 18.33
CA ARG A 302 15.92 -29.79 17.77
C ARG A 302 16.30 -28.32 17.95
N VAL A 303 15.37 -27.41 17.74
CA VAL A 303 15.58 -25.95 17.95
C VAL A 303 15.91 -25.71 19.42
N LEU A 304 15.10 -26.24 20.35
CA LEU A 304 15.27 -26.04 21.77
C LEU A 304 16.60 -26.66 22.30
N GLN A 305 16.96 -27.86 21.86
CA GLN A 305 18.22 -28.50 22.21
C GLN A 305 19.43 -27.69 21.77
N ARG A 306 19.41 -27.14 20.56
CA ARG A 306 20.47 -26.27 20.06
C ARG A 306 20.64 -25.02 20.90
N GLU A 307 19.53 -24.48 21.41
CA GLU A 307 19.49 -23.25 22.18
C GLU A 307 19.60 -23.46 23.69
N GLY A 308 19.69 -24.72 24.17
CA GLY A 308 19.75 -25.05 25.59
C GLY A 308 18.46 -24.73 26.37
N ILE A 309 17.31 -24.72 25.71
CA ILE A 309 16.01 -24.39 26.28
C ILE A 309 15.23 -25.67 26.55
N THR A 310 14.52 -25.72 27.70
CA THR A 310 13.64 -26.85 28.04
C THR A 310 12.21 -26.61 27.54
N ALA A 311 11.49 -27.72 27.29
CA ALA A 311 10.07 -27.63 26.90
C ALA A 311 9.21 -26.91 27.95
N GLU A 312 9.54 -27.17 29.23
CA GLU A 312 8.87 -26.52 30.37
C GLU A 312 9.09 -24.99 30.39
N ALA A 313 10.33 -24.55 30.17
CA ALA A 313 10.64 -23.13 30.10
C ALA A 313 9.90 -22.44 28.92
N LEU A 314 9.83 -23.10 27.76
CA LEU A 314 9.09 -22.57 26.62
C LEU A 314 7.59 -22.46 26.91
N ALA A 315 6.97 -23.51 27.44
CA ALA A 315 5.55 -23.51 27.76
C ALA A 315 5.20 -22.45 28.82
N LYS A 316 6.00 -22.36 29.88
CA LYS A 316 5.84 -21.34 30.93
C LYS A 316 5.92 -19.93 30.38
N THR A 317 6.91 -19.66 29.53
CA THR A 317 7.03 -18.33 28.89
C THR A 317 5.87 -18.06 27.97
N PHE A 318 5.37 -19.06 27.23
CA PHE A 318 4.18 -18.91 26.41
C PHE A 318 2.95 -18.51 27.26
N ASP A 319 2.71 -19.17 28.38
CA ASP A 319 1.60 -18.88 29.29
C ASP A 319 1.67 -17.44 29.84
N GLN A 320 2.87 -16.97 30.19
CA GLN A 320 3.11 -15.59 30.59
C GLN A 320 2.80 -14.62 29.45
N MET A 321 3.28 -14.90 28.23
CA MET A 321 3.02 -14.06 27.06
C MET A 321 1.54 -13.97 26.69
N VAL A 322 0.77 -15.05 26.85
CA VAL A 322 -0.69 -15.02 26.64
C VAL A 322 -1.32 -14.04 27.63
N GLY A 323 -1.01 -14.15 28.92
CA GLY A 323 -1.52 -13.24 29.95
C GLY A 323 -1.13 -11.78 29.71
N GLU A 324 0.12 -11.51 29.36
CA GLU A 324 0.60 -10.18 29.01
C GLU A 324 -0.09 -9.64 27.75
N THR A 325 -0.27 -10.47 26.72
CA THR A 325 -0.96 -10.07 25.49
C THR A 325 -2.41 -9.70 25.78
N ASP A 326 -3.10 -10.41 26.67
CA ASP A 326 -4.48 -10.08 27.03
C ASP A 326 -4.61 -8.74 27.78
N MET A 327 -3.59 -8.37 28.54
CA MET A 327 -3.53 -7.13 29.31
C MET A 327 -2.99 -5.93 28.52
N MET A 328 -2.47 -6.14 27.28
CA MET A 328 -1.92 -5.06 26.47
C MET A 328 -2.96 -4.01 26.11
N ASN A 329 -2.60 -2.75 26.33
CA ASN A 329 -3.27 -1.64 25.68
C ASN A 329 -2.79 -1.55 24.22
N VAL A 330 -3.67 -1.86 23.29
CA VAL A 330 -3.35 -1.85 21.84
C VAL A 330 -3.81 -0.56 21.15
N ASP A 331 -4.43 0.37 21.85
CA ASP A 331 -4.93 1.62 21.27
C ASP A 331 -3.75 2.49 20.82
N ASP A 332 -2.70 2.59 21.66
CA ASP A 332 -1.49 3.31 21.30
C ASP A 332 -0.22 2.51 21.64
N LEU A 333 0.31 1.81 20.65
CA LEU A 333 1.54 1.01 20.77
C LEU A 333 2.79 1.88 21.07
N ARG A 334 2.74 3.16 20.76
CA ARG A 334 3.86 4.11 20.95
C ARG A 334 4.12 4.40 22.42
N ILE A 335 3.11 4.27 23.27
CA ILE A 335 3.25 4.41 24.72
C ILE A 335 4.24 3.36 25.26
N ASP A 336 4.10 2.11 24.84
CA ASP A 336 4.99 1.03 25.29
C ASP A 336 6.39 1.19 24.69
N GLU A 337 6.50 1.59 23.44
CA GLU A 337 7.76 1.92 22.79
C GLU A 337 8.47 3.06 23.54
N TYR A 338 7.74 4.11 23.88
CA TYR A 338 8.27 5.24 24.65
C TYR A 338 8.79 4.78 26.03
N LYS A 339 8.07 3.91 26.74
CA LYS A 339 8.50 3.39 28.04
C LYS A 339 9.83 2.63 27.96
N VAL A 340 10.05 1.85 26.90
CA VAL A 340 11.30 1.14 26.69
C VAL A 340 12.46 2.11 26.49
N PHE A 341 12.30 3.11 25.62
CA PHE A 341 13.36 4.11 25.40
C PHE A 341 13.58 5.06 26.57
N THR A 342 12.59 5.25 27.43
CA THR A 342 12.72 6.06 28.65
C THR A 342 13.08 5.26 29.89
N GLY A 343 13.17 3.96 29.77
CA GLY A 343 13.56 3.03 30.83
C GLY A 343 14.94 3.34 31.47
N PRO A 344 15.24 2.73 32.63
CA PRO A 344 16.42 3.08 33.41
C PRO A 344 17.72 2.44 32.90
N ALA A 345 17.65 1.38 32.15
CA ALA A 345 18.80 0.53 31.80
C ALA A 345 19.05 0.48 30.29
N ASP A 346 20.29 0.16 29.93
CA ASP A 346 20.65 -0.28 28.59
C ASP A 346 20.00 -1.66 28.37
N GLU A 347 19.50 -1.92 27.18
CA GLU A 347 18.98 -3.22 26.77
C GLU A 347 19.68 -3.70 25.51
N GLU A 348 20.12 -4.96 25.56
CA GLU A 348 20.79 -5.61 24.44
C GLU A 348 20.25 -7.02 24.26
N ASP A 349 19.72 -7.31 23.07
CA ASP A 349 19.44 -8.64 22.59
C ASP A 349 19.78 -8.76 21.08
N GLU A 350 19.44 -9.90 20.45
CA GLU A 350 19.80 -10.16 19.05
C GLU A 350 19.19 -9.17 18.06
N GLU A 351 18.01 -8.63 18.35
CA GLU A 351 17.22 -7.77 17.44
C GLU A 351 17.01 -6.34 17.97
N PHE A 352 17.37 -6.10 19.25
CA PHE A 352 17.17 -4.81 19.91
C PHE A 352 18.40 -4.43 20.73
N GLU A 353 18.94 -3.25 20.47
CA GLU A 353 20.11 -2.75 21.19
C GLU A 353 20.00 -1.23 21.39
N VAL A 354 19.90 -0.84 22.65
CA VAL A 354 19.74 0.56 23.06
C VAL A 354 20.70 0.91 24.19
N HIS A 355 21.44 1.99 24.02
CA HIS A 355 22.40 2.49 25.02
C HIS A 355 22.07 3.94 25.36
N ARG A 356 22.20 4.24 26.65
CA ARG A 356 22.07 5.62 27.13
C ARG A 356 23.33 6.41 26.84
N GLU A 357 23.19 7.54 26.16
CA GLU A 357 24.27 8.45 25.87
C GLU A 357 24.31 9.63 26.85
N THR A 358 25.50 10.17 27.07
CA THR A 358 25.68 11.37 27.90
C THR A 358 25.19 12.59 27.14
N VAL A 359 24.22 13.31 27.72
CA VAL A 359 23.79 14.61 27.17
C VAL A 359 24.85 15.64 27.43
N PRO A 360 25.42 16.30 26.40
CA PRO A 360 26.38 17.39 26.58
C PRO A 360 25.82 18.49 27.46
N ASP A 361 26.66 19.14 28.26
CA ASP A 361 26.25 20.17 29.24
C ASP A 361 25.48 21.32 28.60
N SER A 362 25.85 21.71 27.39
CA SER A 362 25.17 22.77 26.61
C SER A 362 23.73 22.39 26.18
N LEU A 363 23.42 21.11 26.13
CA LEU A 363 22.11 20.58 25.67
C LEU A 363 21.25 20.08 26.84
N ARG A 364 21.80 19.92 28.05
CA ARG A 364 21.03 19.45 29.23
C ARG A 364 19.80 20.30 29.56
N PRO A 365 19.80 21.62 29.36
CA PRO A 365 18.58 22.41 29.58
C PRO A 365 17.42 22.00 28.69
N TYR A 366 17.69 21.43 27.49
CA TYR A 366 16.70 21.15 26.48
C TYR A 366 16.34 19.65 26.38
N PHE A 367 17.31 18.77 26.72
CA PHE A 367 17.13 17.31 26.59
C PHE A 367 17.39 16.63 27.94
N THR A 368 16.44 15.80 28.35
CA THR A 368 16.54 15.02 29.60
C THR A 368 17.22 13.67 29.37
N LYS A 369 17.09 13.13 28.16
CA LYS A 369 17.66 11.84 27.80
C LYS A 369 18.01 11.78 26.31
N VAL A 370 19.10 11.10 25.99
CA VAL A 370 19.50 10.69 24.65
C VAL A 370 19.84 9.21 24.69
N MET A 371 19.23 8.43 23.80
CA MET A 371 19.53 7.01 23.65
C MET A 371 20.02 6.75 22.23
N ARG A 372 21.13 6.04 22.11
CA ARG A 372 21.61 5.49 20.84
C ARG A 372 20.95 4.12 20.63
N VAL A 373 20.27 3.97 19.52
CA VAL A 373 19.60 2.73 19.13
C VAL A 373 20.45 2.11 18.02
N ALA A 374 21.19 1.05 18.34
CA ALA A 374 22.13 0.41 17.41
C ALA A 374 21.47 -0.71 16.61
N ARG A 375 20.44 -1.33 17.16
CA ARG A 375 19.61 -2.34 16.46
C ARG A 375 18.15 -2.09 16.78
N LEU A 376 17.35 -1.98 15.73
CA LEU A 376 15.92 -1.79 15.83
C LEU A 376 15.23 -2.43 14.63
N ARG A 377 14.18 -3.19 14.88
CA ARG A 377 13.28 -3.76 13.89
C ARG A 377 11.93 -3.06 13.99
N GLU A 378 11.40 -2.63 12.86
CA GLU A 378 10.04 -2.09 12.72
C GLU A 378 9.24 -2.97 11.77
N VAL A 379 8.02 -3.31 12.13
CA VAL A 379 7.07 -3.97 11.24
C VAL A 379 6.07 -2.95 10.74
N ARG A 380 5.96 -2.82 9.41
CA ARG A 380 5.01 -1.90 8.74
C ARG A 380 3.98 -2.70 7.97
N VAL A 381 2.71 -2.48 8.27
CA VAL A 381 1.57 -3.22 7.73
C VAL A 381 0.68 -2.28 6.92
N VAL A 382 0.26 -2.69 5.74
CA VAL A 382 -0.75 -1.97 4.95
C VAL A 382 -2.12 -2.58 5.23
N LYS A 383 -3.03 -1.79 5.81
CA LYS A 383 -4.42 -2.22 6.09
C LYS A 383 -5.42 -1.85 4.98
N GLY A 384 -5.03 -0.93 4.11
CA GLY A 384 -5.85 -0.44 3.01
C GLY A 384 -5.19 0.77 2.35
N PHE A 385 -5.97 1.53 1.62
CA PHE A 385 -5.48 2.77 1.00
C PHE A 385 -6.62 3.77 0.81
N THR A 386 -6.27 5.04 0.59
CA THR A 386 -7.21 6.09 0.17
C THR A 386 -6.84 6.63 -1.20
N ARG A 387 -7.78 7.33 -1.85
CA ARG A 387 -7.58 8.05 -3.12
C ARG A 387 -8.11 9.46 -3.01
N ILE A 388 -7.54 10.37 -3.83
CA ILE A 388 -7.90 11.79 -3.91
C ILE A 388 -7.43 12.54 -2.67
N ASN A 389 -7.87 12.11 -1.49
CA ASN A 389 -7.48 12.69 -0.20
C ASN A 389 -6.49 11.75 0.51
N PRO A 390 -5.41 12.28 1.11
CA PRO A 390 -4.54 11.48 1.97
C PRO A 390 -5.32 10.96 3.18
N PRO A 391 -4.86 9.86 3.80
CA PRO A 391 -5.47 9.38 5.03
C PRO A 391 -5.31 10.44 6.11
N SER A 392 -6.42 10.77 6.78
CA SER A 392 -6.41 11.62 7.97
C SER A 392 -6.84 10.78 9.18
N ASP A 393 -6.25 11.04 10.34
CA ASP A 393 -6.59 10.32 11.57
C ASP A 393 -7.99 10.67 12.08
N ILE A 394 -8.61 11.70 11.51
CA ILE A 394 -9.81 12.36 12.04
C ILE A 394 -11.08 11.87 11.37
N ASP A 395 -11.05 11.46 10.11
CA ASP A 395 -12.28 11.34 9.31
C ASP A 395 -12.83 9.94 9.17
N GLY A 396 -12.29 8.93 9.84
CA GLY A 396 -12.70 7.55 9.52
C GLY A 396 -12.67 7.33 8.00
N ALA A 397 -11.70 7.94 7.31
CA ALA A 397 -11.61 8.05 5.87
C ALA A 397 -11.96 6.70 5.26
N GLN A 398 -12.77 6.69 4.24
CA GLN A 398 -13.23 5.47 3.58
C GLN A 398 -12.01 4.74 3.01
N ILE A 399 -11.45 3.86 3.84
CA ILE A 399 -10.28 3.05 3.49
C ILE A 399 -10.73 1.98 2.51
N ALA A 400 -10.20 2.05 1.31
CA ALA A 400 -10.45 1.04 0.30
C ALA A 400 -9.80 -0.30 0.70
N PRO A 401 -10.52 -1.42 0.57
CA PRO A 401 -10.03 -2.73 0.99
C PRO A 401 -8.98 -3.28 0.02
N VAL A 402 -8.02 -4.02 0.57
CA VAL A 402 -6.99 -4.74 -0.19
C VAL A 402 -7.37 -6.17 -0.54
N SER A 403 -8.49 -6.66 0.00
CA SER A 403 -9.07 -8.00 -0.23
C SER A 403 -10.59 -7.95 -0.25
N ASN A 404 -11.24 -8.97 -0.85
CA ASN A 404 -12.70 -9.11 -0.84
C ASN A 404 -13.26 -9.65 0.47
N GLY A 405 -12.46 -10.38 1.22
CA GLY A 405 -12.87 -11.06 2.42
C GLY A 405 -12.02 -10.69 3.64
N THR A 406 -12.38 -11.25 4.77
CA THR A 406 -11.61 -11.15 5.99
C THR A 406 -10.48 -12.18 5.96
N LEU A 407 -9.26 -11.72 5.72
CA LEU A 407 -8.08 -12.57 5.80
C LEU A 407 -7.53 -12.57 7.22
N GLU A 408 -6.93 -13.69 7.63
CA GLU A 408 -6.23 -13.82 8.92
C GLU A 408 -4.91 -13.07 8.97
N TRP A 409 -4.48 -12.51 7.84
CA TRP A 409 -3.22 -11.81 7.66
C TRP A 409 -3.37 -10.53 6.85
N LEU A 410 -2.36 -9.67 6.92
CA LEU A 410 -2.19 -8.48 6.08
C LEU A 410 -0.77 -8.42 5.50
N PRO A 411 -0.55 -7.67 4.42
CA PRO A 411 0.76 -7.51 3.82
C PRO A 411 1.63 -6.59 4.68
N ALA A 412 2.87 -6.99 4.90
CA ALA A 412 3.81 -6.24 5.70
C ALA A 412 5.25 -6.36 5.20
N ILE A 413 6.10 -5.49 5.69
CA ILE A 413 7.56 -5.57 5.58
C ILE A 413 8.19 -5.35 6.94
N GLU A 414 9.39 -5.87 7.07
CA GLU A 414 10.31 -5.54 8.16
C GLU A 414 11.32 -4.51 7.68
N VAL A 415 11.52 -3.50 8.51
CA VAL A 415 12.57 -2.51 8.32
C VAL A 415 13.53 -2.62 9.52
N ARG A 416 14.81 -2.72 9.24
CA ARG A 416 15.85 -2.73 10.26
C ARG A 416 16.71 -1.50 10.09
N GLY A 417 17.10 -0.93 11.22
CA GLY A 417 17.88 0.29 11.21
C GLY A 417 18.45 0.61 12.57
N GLU A 418 19.07 1.75 12.63
CA GLU A 418 19.60 2.39 13.81
C GLU A 418 19.06 3.81 13.93
N GLY A 419 19.14 4.41 15.10
CA GLY A 419 18.60 5.74 15.31
C GLY A 419 19.04 6.37 16.61
N ILE A 420 18.49 7.53 16.88
CA ILE A 420 18.67 8.27 18.13
C ILE A 420 17.29 8.59 18.67
N PHE A 421 17.03 8.20 19.94
CA PHE A 421 15.87 8.65 20.67
C PHE A 421 16.26 9.83 21.55
N ILE A 422 15.49 10.91 21.50
CA ILE A 422 15.72 12.13 22.28
C ILE A 422 14.46 12.45 23.07
N GLN A 423 14.61 12.59 24.38
CA GLN A 423 13.55 13.06 25.27
C GLN A 423 13.76 14.54 25.58
N PHE A 424 12.80 15.38 25.22
CA PHE A 424 12.82 16.79 25.50
C PHE A 424 12.57 17.09 26.98
N ASN A 425 13.13 18.17 27.46
CA ASN A 425 12.74 18.77 28.74
C ASN A 425 11.39 19.49 28.53
N LEU A 426 10.35 19.03 29.23
CA LEU A 426 9.01 19.56 29.06
C LEU A 426 8.89 21.04 29.46
N ASP A 427 9.59 21.47 30.51
CA ASP A 427 9.56 22.87 30.95
C ASP A 427 10.17 23.79 29.90
N ALA A 428 11.28 23.33 29.30
CA ALA A 428 11.94 24.07 28.22
C ALA A 428 11.04 24.09 26.96
N LEU A 429 10.36 22.99 26.64
CA LEU A 429 9.45 22.90 25.51
C LEU A 429 8.28 23.86 25.67
N THR A 430 7.62 23.85 26.84
CA THR A 430 6.51 24.75 27.16
C THR A 430 6.91 26.22 27.06
N THR A 431 8.14 26.56 27.54
CA THR A 431 8.70 27.92 27.39
C THR A 431 8.95 28.28 25.94
N TRP A 432 9.39 27.31 25.12
CA TRP A 432 9.68 27.52 23.71
C TRP A 432 8.41 27.72 22.86
N GLU A 433 7.37 26.97 23.14
CA GLU A 433 6.10 27.01 22.38
C GLU A 433 5.43 28.38 22.38
N VAL A 434 5.57 29.13 23.48
CA VAL A 434 4.96 30.47 23.64
C VAL A 434 5.84 31.62 23.13
N GLN A 435 7.02 31.35 22.57
CA GLN A 435 7.89 32.42 22.05
C GLN A 435 7.24 33.07 20.82
N PRO A 436 7.31 34.41 20.69
CA PRO A 436 6.70 35.16 19.59
C PRO A 436 7.13 34.65 18.19
N GLU A 437 8.44 34.34 18.04
CA GLU A 437 9.00 33.86 16.77
C GLU A 437 8.45 32.49 16.39
N VAL A 438 8.17 31.61 17.35
CA VAL A 438 7.58 30.30 17.12
C VAL A 438 6.13 30.45 16.73
N LEU A 439 5.38 31.24 17.48
CA LEU A 439 3.95 31.52 17.20
C LEU A 439 3.77 32.18 15.82
N GLU A 440 4.61 33.16 15.48
CA GLU A 440 4.56 33.82 14.19
C GLU A 440 4.80 32.85 13.04
N ARG A 441 5.76 31.92 13.19
CA ARG A 441 6.09 30.92 12.18
C ARG A 441 5.00 29.86 12.00
N VAL A 442 4.35 29.45 13.07
CA VAL A 442 3.35 28.37 13.05
C VAL A 442 1.95 28.88 12.66
N ARG A 443 1.62 30.13 13.01
CA ARG A 443 0.29 30.75 12.78
C ARG A 443 -0.23 30.56 11.36
N PRO A 444 0.51 30.85 10.27
CA PRO A 444 -0.02 30.70 8.91
C PRO A 444 -0.44 29.27 8.58
N ALA A 445 0.31 28.28 9.08
CA ALA A 445 0.00 26.87 8.88
C ALA A 445 -1.27 26.46 9.64
N LEU A 446 -1.41 26.91 10.90
CA LEU A 446 -2.60 26.65 11.71
C LEU A 446 -3.85 27.33 11.14
N GLU A 447 -3.75 28.57 10.68
CA GLU A 447 -4.86 29.30 10.06
C GLU A 447 -5.31 28.60 8.76
N SER A 448 -4.35 28.21 7.93
CA SER A 448 -4.63 27.47 6.71
C SER A 448 -5.31 26.13 7.00
N TRP A 449 -4.81 25.40 7.98
CA TRP A 449 -5.40 24.12 8.41
C TRP A 449 -6.79 24.29 8.98
N ARG A 450 -7.01 25.27 9.85
CA ARG A 450 -8.35 25.61 10.42
C ARG A 450 -9.36 25.99 9.33
N ALA A 451 -8.92 26.77 8.35
CA ALA A 451 -9.77 27.15 7.23
C ALA A 451 -10.13 25.94 6.35
N ASP A 452 -9.17 25.04 6.13
CA ASP A 452 -9.41 23.81 5.39
C ASP A 452 -10.31 22.82 6.14
N TRP A 453 -10.14 22.71 7.47
CA TRP A 453 -11.01 21.92 8.32
C TRP A 453 -12.46 22.41 8.26
N LYS A 454 -12.69 23.70 8.50
CA LYS A 454 -14.01 24.31 8.39
C LYS A 454 -14.67 24.10 7.03
N ARG A 455 -13.90 24.21 5.96
CA ARG A 455 -14.41 23.97 4.62
C ARG A 455 -14.90 22.54 4.41
N ARG A 456 -14.21 21.55 5.01
CA ARG A 456 -14.52 20.12 4.85
C ARG A 456 -15.61 19.64 5.81
N ASN A 457 -15.60 20.12 7.04
CA ASN A 457 -16.41 19.57 8.13
C ASN A 457 -17.47 20.55 8.68
N GLY A 458 -17.61 21.74 8.05
CA GLY A 458 -18.57 22.74 8.49
C GLY A 458 -18.28 23.26 9.90
N ASP A 459 -19.30 23.24 10.78
CA ASP A 459 -19.19 23.73 12.15
C ASP A 459 -18.77 22.65 13.16
N GLU A 460 -18.29 21.48 12.68
CA GLU A 460 -17.74 20.47 13.59
C GLU A 460 -16.53 21.00 14.37
N PRO A 461 -16.40 20.65 15.65
CA PRO A 461 -15.30 21.13 16.48
C PRO A 461 -13.96 20.66 15.93
N ILE A 462 -12.99 21.55 15.96
CA ILE A 462 -11.61 21.24 15.55
C ILE A 462 -11.01 20.26 16.56
N PRO A 463 -10.57 19.06 16.13
CA PRO A 463 -10.17 17.98 17.04
C PRO A 463 -8.90 18.26 17.84
N PHE A 464 -8.11 19.23 17.42
CA PHE A 464 -6.96 19.75 18.16
C PHE A 464 -7.17 21.24 18.32
N ASP A 465 -7.76 21.63 19.44
CA ASP A 465 -7.71 23.01 19.84
C ASP A 465 -6.30 23.27 20.40
N ALA A 466 -5.40 23.63 19.51
CA ALA A 466 -4.14 24.22 19.89
C ALA A 466 -4.49 25.62 20.44
N THR A 467 -4.80 25.68 21.71
CA THR A 467 -4.81 26.93 22.47
C THR A 467 -3.41 27.48 22.56
#